data_c1044c516ec911deb1f201d7372b9f5b
#
_entry.id   c1044c516ec911deb1f201d7372b9f5b
#
_cell.length_a   1.000
_cell.length_b   1.000
_cell.length_c   1.000
_cell.angle_alpha   90.00
_cell.angle_beta   90.00
_cell.angle_gamma   90.00
#
_symmetry.space_group_name_H-M   'P 1'
#
loop_
_entity.id
_entity.type
_entity.pdbx_description
1 polymer ?
#
loop_
_entity_poly.entity_id
_entity_poly.type
_entity_poly.pdbx_seq_one_letter_code
_entity_poly.pdbx_strand_id
1 'polypeptide(L)'
;MFLLKYMLYLHIMIRRFIYWSLIIAAALSASAEMAAGEPRMQSASASGMRTAQERGMQTARENLQLEPPKNTPEEYRNAWAAAAAFLEGLGQPCERLRFRYGDGRVAAFEDYRNKCYVWVDVRLSEIVAYGIGTRMWSGKKDGDGPVADIFQAYGTALASASHSVAGTNPAAPDSGASVQLPGLRSFAQNAPYNALIPGISGKKCISGCGSVALAEILSFYRYPEQAEGTGRLFIQDRDSTLALGGRIIDWNNPDMPELILRCAASIHTRLGLRYSSSSIIDLRAALICNWHYSPTSTYLGNIPFERMLRIVRSEIDAGRPVVLGGGDHSFLCDGYRGDFLHFIWGWNGYCDGYYDAARAELPFDEILFGIEPLREPGDSLSVHVRKAGTLASLIPENQRNTISYLKVSGKLDGADIALIRTMAGAPSESGSTAHGILTGLDLSEARIMGGKSAYLVQDASGRTMSSSMQNLLVGTIPGTTREWNLGMMDEKEWKQFCALRLNRGDGYRITRDMGATSIEYFTQTDVIGESMFSDCSNLRTVWLPANIYKIKRYAFGNCRALEHLHAGDGIRMEADYARDCPRLTSSNRVPLSPRGGSFR
;
A
#
# COMPACT_ATOMS: atom_id res chain seq x y z
N MET A 1 20.63 -47.94 -12.01
CA MET A 1 20.57 -46.48 -12.18
C MET A 1 19.73 -45.80 -11.10
N PHE A 2 18.65 -46.41 -10.62
CA PHE A 2 17.82 -45.87 -9.55
C PHE A 2 18.49 -45.86 -8.16
N LEU A 3 19.20 -46.94 -7.80
CA LEU A 3 19.88 -47.04 -6.50
C LEU A 3 21.01 -46.00 -6.35
N LEU A 4 21.72 -45.66 -7.43
CA LEU A 4 22.81 -44.68 -7.40
C LEU A 4 22.29 -43.25 -7.19
N LYS A 5 21.13 -42.90 -7.77
CA LYS A 5 20.46 -41.62 -7.52
C LYS A 5 19.94 -41.50 -6.11
N TYR A 6 19.41 -42.58 -5.54
CA TYR A 6 18.91 -42.61 -4.16
C TYR A 6 20.07 -42.45 -3.14
N MET A 7 21.18 -43.12 -3.38
CA MET A 7 22.41 -42.99 -2.55
C MET A 7 22.99 -41.57 -2.63
N LEU A 8 22.98 -40.94 -3.81
CA LEU A 8 23.44 -39.55 -3.95
C LEU A 8 22.51 -38.57 -3.25
N TYR A 9 21.21 -38.77 -3.33
CA TYR A 9 20.23 -37.95 -2.64
C TYR A 9 20.34 -38.09 -1.12
N LEU A 10 20.52 -39.30 -0.62
CA LEU A 10 20.71 -39.57 0.80
C LEU A 10 22.02 -38.94 1.31
N HIS A 11 23.09 -38.99 0.51
CA HIS A 11 24.38 -38.37 0.85
C HIS A 11 24.30 -36.85 0.92
N ILE A 12 23.54 -36.20 0.03
CA ILE A 12 23.29 -34.74 0.05
C ILE A 12 22.45 -34.35 1.27
N MET A 13 21.44 -35.13 1.60
CA MET A 13 20.59 -34.89 2.78
C MET A 13 21.37 -35.04 4.09
N ILE A 14 22.24 -36.06 4.21
CA ILE A 14 23.09 -36.27 5.40
C ILE A 14 24.10 -35.12 5.53
N ARG A 15 24.73 -34.65 4.44
CA ARG A 15 25.63 -33.49 4.49
C ARG A 15 24.92 -32.21 4.90
N ARG A 16 23.69 -31.97 4.43
CA ARG A 16 22.89 -30.82 4.85
C ARG A 16 22.51 -30.91 6.34
N PHE A 17 22.15 -32.10 6.80
CA PHE A 17 21.82 -32.30 8.22
C PHE A 17 23.03 -32.07 9.15
N ILE A 18 24.20 -32.57 8.75
CA ILE A 18 25.47 -32.35 9.49
C ILE A 18 25.84 -30.86 9.48
N TYR A 19 25.66 -30.15 8.35
CA TYR A 19 25.96 -28.72 8.24
C TYR A 19 25.05 -27.87 9.14
N TRP A 20 23.76 -28.18 9.14
CA TRP A 20 22.81 -27.51 10.02
C TRP A 20 23.04 -27.83 11.50
N SER A 21 23.41 -29.05 11.84
CA SER A 21 23.76 -29.46 13.21
C SER A 21 25.01 -28.73 13.71
N LEU A 22 26.01 -28.51 12.85
CA LEU A 22 27.21 -27.72 13.17
C LEU A 22 26.91 -26.24 13.35
N ILE A 23 26.03 -25.66 12.56
CA ILE A 23 25.58 -24.26 12.74
C ILE A 23 24.82 -24.10 14.05
N ILE A 24 23.94 -25.03 14.39
CA ILE A 24 23.20 -25.01 15.69
C ILE A 24 24.17 -25.20 16.85
N ALA A 25 25.15 -26.11 16.74
CA ALA A 25 26.16 -26.31 17.78
C ALA A 25 27.05 -25.06 17.96
N ALA A 26 27.44 -24.39 16.87
CA ALA A 26 28.19 -23.13 16.93
C ALA A 26 27.37 -21.98 17.54
N ALA A 27 26.07 -21.91 17.24
CA ALA A 27 25.18 -20.92 17.85
C ALA A 27 24.97 -21.18 19.35
N LEU A 28 24.88 -22.45 19.76
CA LEU A 28 24.75 -22.82 21.17
C LEU A 28 26.05 -22.60 21.94
N SER A 29 27.24 -22.81 21.34
CA SER A 29 28.53 -22.52 21.98
C SER A 29 28.75 -21.01 22.12
N ALA A 30 28.39 -20.20 21.11
CA ALA A 30 28.44 -18.74 21.19
C ALA A 30 27.51 -18.19 22.30
N SER A 31 26.33 -18.80 22.47
CA SER A 31 25.41 -18.44 23.56
C SER A 31 25.95 -18.85 24.94
N ALA A 32 26.71 -19.94 25.03
CA ALA A 32 27.33 -20.39 26.29
C ALA A 32 28.55 -19.53 26.66
N GLU A 33 29.35 -19.05 25.72
CA GLU A 33 30.44 -18.12 25.97
C GLU A 33 29.97 -16.72 26.38
N MET A 34 28.82 -16.24 25.83
CA MET A 34 28.20 -15.01 26.29
C MET A 34 27.60 -15.12 27.73
N ALA A 35 27.16 -16.31 28.12
CA ALA A 35 26.65 -16.54 29.48
C ALA A 35 27.73 -16.67 30.57
N ALA A 36 28.98 -16.93 30.18
CA ALA A 36 30.10 -17.12 31.12
C ALA A 36 30.86 -15.83 31.46
N GLY A 37 30.54 -14.70 30.82
CA GLY A 37 31.27 -13.42 30.91
C GLY A 37 30.59 -12.32 31.71
N GLU A 38 29.41 -12.52 32.28
CA GLU A 38 28.74 -11.48 33.08
C GLU A 38 29.19 -11.49 34.55
N PRO A 39 29.74 -10.38 35.06
CA PRO A 39 29.87 -10.21 36.52
C PRO A 39 28.44 -10.13 37.09
N ARG A 40 28.18 -10.90 38.12
CA ARG A 40 26.94 -10.86 38.91
C ARG A 40 26.58 -9.44 39.28
N MET A 41 25.73 -8.78 38.47
CA MET A 41 25.01 -7.61 38.95
C MET A 41 23.87 -8.07 39.85
N GLN A 42 23.95 -7.67 41.08
CA GLN A 42 22.87 -7.83 42.07
C GLN A 42 21.58 -7.23 41.48
N SER A 43 20.50 -7.96 41.63
CA SER A 43 19.14 -7.54 41.26
C SER A 43 18.79 -6.21 41.92
N ALA A 44 19.00 -5.10 41.22
CA ALA A 44 18.38 -3.84 41.59
C ALA A 44 16.87 -3.99 41.33
N SER A 45 16.10 -3.88 42.42
CA SER A 45 14.64 -3.97 42.36
C SER A 45 14.08 -2.92 41.39
N ALA A 46 12.96 -3.21 40.72
CA ALA A 46 12.24 -2.29 39.82
C ALA A 46 11.93 -0.92 40.48
N SER A 47 11.93 -0.84 41.79
CA SER A 47 11.88 0.37 42.61
C SER A 47 13.14 1.24 42.46
N GLY A 48 14.33 0.64 42.31
CA GLY A 48 15.59 1.39 42.15
C GLY A 48 15.75 2.02 40.76
N MET A 49 15.18 1.39 39.73
CA MET A 49 15.17 1.98 38.36
C MET A 49 14.20 3.16 38.26
N ARG A 50 13.01 3.07 38.86
CA ARG A 50 12.08 4.22 38.95
C ARG A 50 12.70 5.43 39.65
N THR A 51 13.39 5.23 40.75
CA THR A 51 14.06 6.32 41.49
C THR A 51 15.27 6.89 40.75
N ALA A 52 15.97 6.12 39.91
CA ALA A 52 17.05 6.65 39.06
C ALA A 52 16.50 7.48 37.89
N GLN A 53 15.38 7.07 37.32
CA GLN A 53 14.69 7.78 36.25
C GLN A 53 14.03 9.06 36.76
N GLU A 54 13.38 9.01 37.92
CA GLU A 54 12.84 10.19 38.62
C GLU A 54 13.95 11.17 39.01
N ARG A 55 15.12 10.72 39.47
CA ARG A 55 16.28 11.55 39.72
C ARG A 55 16.87 12.15 38.45
N GLY A 56 16.95 11.42 37.32
CA GLY A 56 17.38 11.94 36.03
C GLY A 56 16.47 13.05 35.53
N MET A 57 15.15 12.88 35.65
CA MET A 57 14.17 13.91 35.33
C MET A 57 14.22 15.09 36.29
N GLN A 58 14.48 14.84 37.55
CA GLN A 58 14.61 15.89 38.56
C GLN A 58 15.90 16.69 38.37
N THR A 59 17.01 16.05 38.00
CA THR A 59 18.28 16.71 37.69
C THR A 59 18.18 17.54 36.41
N ALA A 60 17.44 17.06 35.38
CA ALA A 60 17.13 17.84 34.19
C ALA A 60 16.20 19.03 34.51
N ARG A 61 15.23 18.87 35.40
CA ARG A 61 14.37 19.95 35.92
C ARG A 61 15.14 21.02 36.70
N GLU A 62 16.12 20.62 37.50
CA GLU A 62 16.91 21.53 38.34
C GLU A 62 17.94 22.34 37.52
N ASN A 63 18.34 21.85 36.36
CA ASN A 63 19.25 22.57 35.43
C ASN A 63 18.56 23.52 34.48
N LEU A 64 17.26 23.32 34.17
CA LEU A 64 16.47 24.24 33.34
C LEU A 64 15.90 25.35 34.24
N GLN A 65 16.48 26.51 34.19
CA GLN A 65 15.90 27.74 34.78
C GLN A 65 14.71 28.30 33.97
N LEU A 66 14.15 27.50 33.06
CA LEU A 66 13.02 27.90 32.21
C LEU A 66 11.69 27.54 32.90
N GLU A 67 10.91 28.55 33.17
CA GLU A 67 9.54 28.41 33.64
C GLU A 67 8.56 28.35 32.48
N PRO A 68 7.49 27.52 32.58
CA PRO A 68 6.45 27.51 31.58
C PRO A 68 5.82 28.91 31.44
N PRO A 69 5.50 29.35 30.23
CA PRO A 69 4.84 30.64 30.00
C PRO A 69 3.58 30.79 30.85
N LYS A 70 3.31 31.99 31.35
CA LYS A 70 2.17 32.31 32.23
C LYS A 70 0.80 31.88 31.68
N ASN A 71 0.66 31.79 30.35
CA ASN A 71 -0.56 31.34 29.67
C ASN A 71 -0.62 29.80 29.45
N THR A 72 0.35 29.03 29.96
CA THR A 72 0.27 27.57 29.94
C THR A 72 -0.69 27.12 31.04
N PRO A 73 -1.81 26.39 30.72
CA PRO A 73 -2.72 25.88 31.74
C PRO A 73 -1.98 24.97 32.72
N GLU A 74 -2.42 24.97 33.98
CA GLU A 74 -1.75 24.27 35.09
C GLU A 74 -1.58 22.78 34.79
N GLU A 75 -2.61 22.15 34.25
CA GLU A 75 -2.63 20.73 33.89
C GLU A 75 -1.57 20.34 32.83
N TYR A 76 -1.10 21.29 32.01
CA TYR A 76 -0.11 21.04 30.95
C TYR A 76 1.33 21.50 31.28
N ARG A 77 1.59 22.01 32.48
CA ARG A 77 2.93 22.51 32.84
C ARG A 77 4.00 21.42 32.85
N ASN A 78 3.66 20.21 33.32
CA ASN A 78 4.59 19.08 33.29
C ASN A 78 4.87 18.63 31.86
N ALA A 79 3.85 18.60 31.00
CA ALA A 79 4.01 18.29 29.59
C ALA A 79 4.86 19.36 28.87
N TRP A 80 4.70 20.64 29.21
CA TRP A 80 5.56 21.70 28.69
C TRP A 80 7.03 21.50 29.10
N ALA A 81 7.30 21.16 30.35
CA ALA A 81 8.65 20.89 30.83
C ALA A 81 9.31 19.71 30.12
N ALA A 82 8.54 18.64 29.85
CA ALA A 82 9.00 17.50 29.05
C ALA A 82 9.32 17.91 27.60
N ALA A 83 8.46 18.72 26.96
CA ALA A 83 8.67 19.23 25.62
C ALA A 83 9.91 20.12 25.53
N ALA A 84 10.12 21.02 26.51
CA ALA A 84 11.26 21.91 26.56
C ALA A 84 12.57 21.14 26.73
N ALA A 85 12.62 20.20 27.67
CA ALA A 85 13.78 19.34 27.90
C ALA A 85 14.13 18.48 26.66
N PHE A 86 13.11 17.98 25.96
CA PHE A 86 13.29 17.23 24.73
C PHE A 86 13.93 18.08 23.61
N LEU A 87 13.41 19.31 23.38
CA LEU A 87 13.96 20.22 22.36
C LEU A 87 15.38 20.63 22.70
N GLU A 88 15.68 20.91 23.96
CA GLU A 88 17.05 21.23 24.40
C GLU A 88 17.99 20.05 24.15
N GLY A 89 17.56 18.82 24.45
CA GLY A 89 18.31 17.59 24.12
C GLY A 89 18.59 17.42 22.62
N LEU A 90 17.74 18.00 21.76
CA LEU A 90 17.97 18.08 20.30
C LEU A 90 18.78 19.31 19.87
N GLY A 91 19.30 20.11 20.80
CA GLY A 91 20.01 21.36 20.50
C GLY A 91 19.10 22.45 19.93
N GLN A 92 17.77 22.36 20.14
CA GLN A 92 16.81 23.36 19.67
C GLN A 92 16.48 24.36 20.76
N PRO A 93 16.36 25.67 20.44
CA PRO A 93 15.94 26.67 21.42
C PRO A 93 14.48 26.42 21.85
N CYS A 94 14.19 26.55 23.13
CA CYS A 94 12.86 26.29 23.70
C CYS A 94 12.25 27.49 24.46
N GLU A 95 12.93 28.63 24.56
CA GLU A 95 12.49 29.80 25.34
C GLU A 95 11.17 30.41 24.85
N ARG A 96 10.83 30.16 23.58
CA ARG A 96 9.60 30.65 22.92
C ARG A 96 8.55 29.56 22.74
N LEU A 97 8.77 28.40 23.32
CA LEU A 97 7.81 27.30 23.25
C LEU A 97 6.52 27.69 23.96
N ARG A 98 5.38 27.63 23.27
CA ARG A 98 4.07 28.04 23.74
C ARG A 98 3.06 26.91 23.62
N PHE A 99 2.21 26.78 24.62
CA PHE A 99 1.02 25.94 24.55
C PHE A 99 0.10 26.40 23.40
N ARG A 100 -0.38 25.44 22.62
CA ARG A 100 -1.29 25.66 21.50
C ARG A 100 -2.66 25.02 21.73
N TYR A 101 -2.66 23.75 22.08
CA TYR A 101 -3.87 22.97 22.25
C TYR A 101 -3.64 21.82 23.23
N GLY A 102 -4.72 21.34 23.86
CA GLY A 102 -4.70 20.12 24.66
C GLY A 102 -6.14 19.61 24.86
N ASP A 103 -6.30 18.29 24.86
CA ASP A 103 -7.59 17.60 25.07
C ASP A 103 -7.64 16.82 26.40
N GLY A 104 -6.70 17.11 27.29
CA GLY A 104 -6.52 16.40 28.56
C GLY A 104 -5.66 15.13 28.47
N ARG A 105 -5.36 14.65 27.26
CA ARG A 105 -4.51 13.47 27.01
C ARG A 105 -3.23 13.82 26.26
N VAL A 106 -3.36 14.59 25.22
CA VAL A 106 -2.24 15.13 24.44
C VAL A 106 -2.22 16.63 24.59
N ALA A 107 -1.04 17.19 24.77
CA ALA A 107 -0.78 18.61 24.76
C ALA A 107 0.18 18.96 23.61
N ALA A 108 -0.13 19.97 22.84
CA ALA A 108 0.68 20.46 21.75
C ALA A 108 1.34 21.80 22.10
N PHE A 109 2.63 21.87 21.85
CA PHE A 109 3.47 23.05 22.07
C PHE A 109 4.18 23.40 20.77
N GLU A 110 4.35 24.70 20.50
CA GLU A 110 5.01 25.19 19.30
C GLU A 110 5.89 26.40 19.58
N ASP A 111 7.09 26.42 19.02
CA ASP A 111 7.84 27.63 18.80
C ASP A 111 7.70 28.07 17.34
N TYR A 112 6.80 29.02 17.11
CA TYR A 112 6.45 29.50 15.76
C TYR A 112 7.65 30.14 15.03
N ARG A 113 8.59 30.82 15.75
CA ARG A 113 9.74 31.47 15.13
C ARG A 113 10.83 30.49 14.75
N ASN A 114 11.12 29.55 15.63
CA ASN A 114 12.14 28.53 15.39
C ASN A 114 11.59 27.36 14.57
N LYS A 115 10.30 27.41 14.20
CA LYS A 115 9.63 26.38 13.39
C LYS A 115 9.82 24.99 13.98
N CYS A 116 9.46 24.81 15.24
CA CYS A 116 9.42 23.49 15.86
C CYS A 116 8.16 23.32 16.70
N TYR A 117 7.70 22.08 16.80
CA TYR A 117 6.58 21.72 17.64
C TYR A 117 6.85 20.39 18.34
N VAL A 118 6.14 20.17 19.46
CA VAL A 118 6.19 18.92 20.24
C VAL A 118 4.79 18.60 20.75
N TRP A 119 4.38 17.35 20.59
CA TRP A 119 3.17 16.80 21.21
C TRP A 119 3.55 15.85 22.32
N VAL A 120 2.86 15.92 23.44
CA VAL A 120 3.20 15.20 24.66
C VAL A 120 1.97 14.49 25.20
N ASP A 121 2.10 13.19 25.54
CA ASP A 121 1.12 12.50 26.38
C ASP A 121 1.13 13.15 27.77
N VAL A 122 0.05 13.81 28.15
CA VAL A 122 -0.07 14.60 29.38
C VAL A 122 0.11 13.74 30.62
N ARG A 123 -0.40 12.50 30.58
CA ARG A 123 -0.38 11.58 31.71
C ARG A 123 1.01 11.01 31.99
N LEU A 124 1.74 10.65 30.92
CA LEU A 124 3.06 10.03 31.03
C LEU A 124 4.20 11.05 30.92
N SER A 125 3.91 12.28 30.45
CA SER A 125 4.91 13.29 30.07
C SER A 125 5.91 12.79 29.02
N GLU A 126 5.44 11.96 28.09
CA GLU A 126 6.24 11.35 27.03
C GLU A 126 5.93 11.98 25.69
N ILE A 127 6.96 12.12 24.85
CA ILE A 127 6.83 12.71 23.52
C ILE A 127 6.10 11.71 22.62
N VAL A 128 5.06 12.17 21.91
CA VAL A 128 4.32 11.36 20.94
C VAL A 128 4.45 11.87 19.50
N ALA A 129 4.81 13.14 19.33
CA ALA A 129 5.16 13.67 18.02
C ALA A 129 6.03 14.92 18.14
N TYR A 130 6.87 15.19 17.14
CA TYR A 130 7.64 16.44 17.06
C TYR A 130 8.05 16.75 15.62
N GLY A 131 8.25 18.04 15.35
CA GLY A 131 8.77 18.51 14.07
C GLY A 131 9.80 19.61 14.28
N ILE A 132 10.86 19.58 13.48
CA ILE A 132 11.96 20.57 13.45
C ILE A 132 12.06 21.14 12.05
N GLY A 133 12.20 22.47 11.92
CA GLY A 133 12.14 23.16 10.64
C GLY A 133 10.72 23.32 10.08
N THR A 134 9.72 22.89 10.82
CA THR A 134 8.32 22.85 10.43
C THR A 134 7.42 23.55 11.46
N ARG A 135 6.19 23.86 11.08
CA ARG A 135 5.18 24.47 11.93
C ARG A 135 3.98 23.54 12.08
N MET A 136 3.35 23.59 13.24
CA MET A 136 2.12 22.88 13.50
C MET A 136 0.89 23.63 12.99
N TRP A 137 0.94 24.95 12.94
CA TRP A 137 -0.22 25.82 12.72
C TRP A 137 -0.10 26.76 11.52
N SER A 138 -1.14 26.84 10.69
CA SER A 138 -1.18 27.73 9.51
C SER A 138 -1.45 29.21 9.80
N GLY A 139 -1.57 29.60 11.08
CA GLY A 139 -1.88 30.98 11.48
C GLY A 139 -3.37 31.34 11.44
N LYS A 140 -4.27 30.44 11.06
CA LYS A 140 -5.72 30.64 11.17
C LYS A 140 -6.20 30.23 12.57
N LYS A 141 -7.13 31.00 13.12
CA LYS A 141 -7.56 30.90 14.53
C LYS A 141 -8.45 29.67 14.84
N ASP A 142 -8.89 28.93 13.85
CA ASP A 142 -9.95 27.95 14.03
C ASP A 142 -9.37 26.54 14.02
N GLY A 143 -9.69 25.78 15.07
CA GLY A 143 -9.30 24.39 15.27
C GLY A 143 -9.93 23.39 14.26
N ASP A 144 -10.41 23.89 13.13
CA ASP A 144 -10.99 23.11 12.03
C ASP A 144 -9.94 22.92 10.95
N GLY A 145 -9.31 21.76 10.93
CA GLY A 145 -8.39 21.40 9.86
C GLY A 145 -7.81 20.01 10.09
N PRO A 146 -7.17 19.43 9.07
CA PRO A 146 -6.61 18.08 9.13
C PRO A 146 -5.70 17.81 10.34
N VAL A 147 -5.05 18.86 10.87
CA VAL A 147 -4.23 18.78 12.09
C VAL A 147 -5.04 18.44 13.33
N ALA A 148 -6.24 19.05 13.47
CA ALA A 148 -7.13 18.76 14.58
C ALA A 148 -7.62 17.31 14.52
N ASP A 149 -7.94 16.81 13.33
CA ASP A 149 -8.41 15.44 13.12
C ASP A 149 -7.34 14.42 13.51
N ILE A 150 -6.07 14.67 13.13
CA ILE A 150 -4.95 13.81 13.51
C ILE A 150 -4.66 13.91 15.01
N PHE A 151 -4.70 15.10 15.56
CA PHE A 151 -4.52 15.30 17.00
C PHE A 151 -5.59 14.55 17.80
N GLN A 152 -6.85 14.61 17.36
CA GLN A 152 -7.96 13.90 17.97
C GLN A 152 -7.83 12.38 17.78
N ALA A 153 -7.39 11.92 16.62
CA ALA A 153 -7.09 10.51 16.36
C ALA A 153 -6.00 10.00 17.32
N TYR A 154 -4.94 10.78 17.53
CA TYR A 154 -3.90 10.48 18.51
C TYR A 154 -4.45 10.41 19.93
N GLY A 155 -5.22 11.40 20.36
CA GLY A 155 -5.86 11.41 21.69
C GLY A 155 -6.79 10.22 21.91
N THR A 156 -7.50 9.80 20.86
CA THR A 156 -8.40 8.63 20.89
C THR A 156 -7.61 7.32 20.93
N ALA A 157 -6.56 7.19 20.13
CA ALA A 157 -5.71 6.01 20.11
C ALA A 157 -4.98 5.80 21.45
N LEU A 158 -4.43 6.87 22.04
CA LEU A 158 -3.82 6.83 23.38
C LEU A 158 -4.84 6.51 24.49
N ALA A 159 -6.13 6.74 24.25
CA ALA A 159 -7.19 6.36 25.20
C ALA A 159 -7.53 4.89 25.16
N SER A 160 -7.47 4.27 23.99
CA SER A 160 -7.81 2.86 23.77
C SER A 160 -6.62 1.94 24.04
N ALA A 161 -5.38 2.45 23.99
CA ALA A 161 -4.19 1.69 24.29
C ALA A 161 -4.20 1.24 25.76
N SER A 162 -4.64 0.03 26.00
CA SER A 162 -4.52 -0.63 27.29
C SER A 162 -3.03 -0.84 27.63
N HIS A 163 -2.65 -0.46 28.79
CA HIS A 163 -1.41 -0.39 29.56
C HIS A 163 -0.34 -1.49 29.37
N SER A 164 -0.01 -1.98 28.19
CA SER A 164 0.87 -3.14 28.07
C SER A 164 2.22 -2.93 27.36
N VAL A 165 2.58 -1.71 27.01
CA VAL A 165 3.94 -1.47 26.52
C VAL A 165 4.59 -0.44 27.44
N ALA A 166 5.34 -0.92 28.44
CA ALA A 166 6.39 -0.13 29.05
C ALA A 166 7.48 0.10 28.00
N GLY A 167 7.20 0.99 27.07
CA GLY A 167 8.19 1.53 26.15
C GLY A 167 9.22 2.27 26.97
N THR A 168 10.45 1.93 26.85
CA THR A 168 11.57 2.74 27.33
C THR A 168 11.39 4.11 26.70
N ASN A 169 11.12 5.11 27.54
CA ASN A 169 11.16 6.52 27.14
C ASN A 169 12.46 6.74 26.38
N PRO A 170 12.46 7.26 25.14
CA PRO A 170 13.71 7.59 24.52
C PRO A 170 14.37 8.69 25.37
N ALA A 171 15.28 8.25 26.25
CA ALA A 171 16.32 9.14 26.73
C ALA A 171 17.01 9.62 25.48
N ALA A 172 16.99 10.92 25.21
CA ALA A 172 17.58 11.61 24.08
C ALA A 172 17.74 10.80 22.77
N PRO A 173 17.36 11.28 21.61
CA PRO A 173 17.20 10.50 20.36
C PRO A 173 18.47 9.86 19.78
N ASP A 174 19.54 9.76 20.53
CA ASP A 174 20.88 9.34 20.08
C ASP A 174 21.16 7.84 20.12
N SER A 175 20.27 6.98 20.60
CA SER A 175 20.57 5.54 20.71
C SER A 175 19.88 4.65 19.66
N GLY A 176 19.08 5.19 18.77
CA GLY A 176 18.37 4.44 17.73
C GLY A 176 18.86 4.76 16.31
N ALA A 177 18.81 3.76 15.42
CA ALA A 177 19.03 3.99 14.00
C ALA A 177 18.09 5.10 13.49
N SER A 178 18.64 6.05 12.73
CA SER A 178 17.90 7.16 12.14
C SER A 178 18.19 7.24 10.67
N VAL A 179 17.17 7.20 9.84
CA VAL A 179 17.24 7.35 8.39
C VAL A 179 16.16 8.34 7.97
N GLN A 180 16.53 9.32 7.15
CA GLN A 180 15.59 10.20 6.47
C GLN A 180 16.04 10.41 5.03
N LEU A 181 15.13 10.22 4.09
CA LEU A 181 15.40 10.36 2.67
C LEU A 181 15.59 11.84 2.32
N PRO A 182 16.71 12.22 1.68
CA PRO A 182 16.96 13.61 1.35
C PRO A 182 16.13 14.05 0.13
N GLY A 183 15.69 15.31 0.13
CA GLY A 183 15.15 15.98 -1.05
C GLY A 183 13.65 15.78 -1.28
N LEU A 184 12.92 15.11 -0.41
CA LEU A 184 11.47 15.10 -0.46
C LEU A 184 10.94 16.52 -0.16
N ARG A 185 9.93 16.94 -0.95
CA ARG A 185 9.29 18.25 -0.81
C ARG A 185 7.89 18.05 -0.30
N SER A 186 7.42 18.94 0.56
CA SER A 186 6.02 18.97 0.99
C SER A 186 5.25 19.97 0.16
N PHE A 187 4.19 19.52 -0.51
CA PHE A 187 3.25 20.35 -1.24
C PHE A 187 1.94 20.53 -0.47
N ALA A 188 0.91 21.09 -1.11
CA ALA A 188 -0.40 21.24 -0.49
C ALA A 188 -1.53 21.08 -1.51
N GLN A 189 -2.72 20.82 -0.95
CA GLN A 189 -3.95 20.67 -1.75
C GLN A 189 -4.57 22.01 -2.15
N ASN A 190 -4.14 23.12 -1.51
CA ASN A 190 -4.68 24.48 -1.65
C ASN A 190 -3.72 25.39 -2.45
N ALA A 191 -4.08 26.65 -2.59
CA ALA A 191 -3.24 27.66 -3.24
C ALA A 191 -1.83 27.74 -2.60
N PRO A 192 -0.77 27.88 -3.44
CA PRO A 192 -0.82 28.09 -4.88
C PRO A 192 -0.98 26.80 -5.72
N TYR A 193 -0.84 25.63 -5.15
CA TYR A 193 -0.74 24.33 -5.82
C TYR A 193 -1.98 23.93 -6.63
N ASN A 194 -3.18 24.35 -6.18
CA ASN A 194 -4.42 24.09 -6.88
C ASN A 194 -4.82 25.17 -7.91
N ALA A 195 -3.90 26.04 -8.30
CA ALA A 195 -4.22 27.17 -9.18
C ALA A 195 -4.86 26.76 -10.52
N LEU A 196 -4.47 25.59 -11.07
CA LEU A 196 -5.02 25.04 -12.30
C LEU A 196 -6.15 24.01 -12.08
N ILE A 197 -6.40 23.60 -10.85
CA ILE A 197 -7.51 22.70 -10.54
C ILE A 197 -8.84 23.39 -10.87
N PRO A 198 -9.79 22.72 -11.54
CA PRO A 198 -11.11 23.26 -11.81
C PRO A 198 -11.87 23.67 -10.54
N GLY A 199 -12.88 24.50 -10.68
CA GLY A 199 -13.67 25.03 -9.56
C GLY A 199 -15.16 24.79 -9.70
N ILE A 200 -15.89 25.04 -8.60
CA ILE A 200 -17.34 24.98 -8.50
C ILE A 200 -17.83 26.37 -8.08
N SER A 201 -18.75 26.95 -8.85
CA SER A 201 -19.35 28.27 -8.55
C SER A 201 -18.30 29.37 -8.27
N GLY A 202 -17.24 29.43 -9.08
CA GLY A 202 -16.17 30.43 -8.98
C GLY A 202 -15.13 30.19 -7.87
N LYS A 203 -15.28 29.14 -7.05
CA LYS A 203 -14.30 28.73 -6.02
C LYS A 203 -13.50 27.55 -6.50
N LYS A 204 -12.17 27.58 -6.31
CA LYS A 204 -11.29 26.46 -6.66
C LYS A 204 -11.57 25.25 -5.79
N CYS A 205 -11.60 24.06 -6.41
CA CYS A 205 -11.56 22.80 -5.68
C CYS A 205 -10.16 22.57 -5.08
N ILE A 206 -10.07 21.76 -4.04
CA ILE A 206 -8.79 21.26 -3.55
C ILE A 206 -8.31 20.12 -4.48
N SER A 207 -6.98 19.93 -4.59
CA SER A 207 -6.43 18.90 -5.49
C SER A 207 -6.60 17.47 -5.00
N GLY A 208 -6.78 17.28 -3.69
CA GLY A 208 -6.81 15.96 -3.03
C GLY A 208 -5.42 15.49 -2.57
N CYS A 209 -5.41 14.76 -1.45
CA CYS A 209 -4.17 14.28 -0.82
C CYS A 209 -3.40 13.29 -1.71
N GLY A 210 -4.10 12.38 -2.41
CA GLY A 210 -3.45 11.44 -3.34
C GLY A 210 -2.74 12.15 -4.49
N SER A 211 -3.27 13.28 -4.99
CA SER A 211 -2.62 14.09 -6.04
C SER A 211 -1.33 14.71 -5.54
N VAL A 212 -1.33 15.17 -4.29
CA VAL A 212 -0.17 15.75 -3.62
C VAL A 212 0.88 14.67 -3.38
N ALA A 213 0.50 13.54 -2.78
CA ALA A 213 1.40 12.41 -2.52
C ALA A 213 2.07 11.90 -3.81
N LEU A 214 1.33 11.80 -4.91
CA LEU A 214 1.89 11.42 -6.21
C LEU A 214 2.91 12.45 -6.70
N ALA A 215 2.60 13.75 -6.63
CA ALA A 215 3.50 14.81 -7.06
C ALA A 215 4.79 14.85 -6.23
N GLU A 216 4.70 14.58 -4.93
CA GLU A 216 5.85 14.49 -4.02
C GLU A 216 6.76 13.31 -4.40
N ILE A 217 6.21 12.12 -4.71
CA ILE A 217 6.96 10.97 -5.22
C ILE A 217 7.68 11.33 -6.52
N LEU A 218 6.96 11.87 -7.50
CA LEU A 218 7.53 12.22 -8.80
C LEU A 218 8.66 13.25 -8.64
N SER A 219 8.48 14.23 -7.75
CA SER A 219 9.47 15.26 -7.45
C SER A 219 10.70 14.69 -6.73
N PHE A 220 10.54 13.70 -5.87
CA PHE A 220 11.63 13.00 -5.19
C PHE A 220 12.56 12.30 -6.19
N TYR A 221 11.99 11.50 -7.09
CA TYR A 221 12.77 10.78 -8.11
C TYR A 221 13.17 11.66 -9.29
N ARG A 222 12.57 12.85 -9.45
CA ARG A 222 12.73 13.76 -10.60
C ARG A 222 12.51 13.00 -11.92
N TYR A 223 11.44 12.22 -11.97
CA TYR A 223 11.14 11.28 -13.04
C TYR A 223 9.61 11.12 -13.21
N PRO A 224 9.10 10.90 -14.42
CA PRO A 224 9.80 10.92 -15.72
C PRO A 224 10.01 12.35 -16.25
N GLU A 225 10.68 12.49 -17.40
CA GLU A 225 10.75 13.78 -18.09
C GLU A 225 9.37 14.23 -18.63
N GLN A 226 8.50 13.28 -18.93
CA GLN A 226 7.17 13.53 -19.46
C GLN A 226 6.20 12.43 -19.05
N ALA A 227 4.98 12.81 -18.69
CA ALA A 227 3.87 11.88 -18.50
C ALA A 227 3.33 11.39 -19.86
N GLU A 228 2.59 10.29 -19.86
CA GLU A 228 1.93 9.76 -21.05
C GLU A 228 0.43 9.49 -20.85
N GLY A 229 -0.28 9.32 -21.98
CA GLY A 229 -1.68 8.96 -22.00
C GLY A 229 -2.63 10.08 -21.59
N THR A 230 -3.76 9.68 -21.03
CA THR A 230 -4.82 10.60 -20.59
C THR A 230 -5.19 10.33 -19.12
N GLY A 231 -5.71 11.36 -18.47
CA GLY A 231 -6.30 11.29 -17.15
C GLY A 231 -7.71 11.86 -17.14
N ARG A 232 -8.46 11.63 -16.06
CA ARG A 232 -9.83 12.10 -15.90
C ARG A 232 -10.03 12.81 -14.58
N LEU A 233 -10.80 13.89 -14.59
CA LEU A 233 -11.24 14.60 -13.41
C LEU A 233 -12.76 14.55 -13.33
N PHE A 234 -13.29 14.28 -12.15
CA PHE A 234 -14.72 14.25 -11.89
C PHE A 234 -15.11 15.42 -11.01
N ILE A 235 -16.10 16.21 -11.45
CA ILE A 235 -16.63 17.36 -10.70
C ILE A 235 -18.15 17.28 -10.70
N GLN A 236 -18.74 17.02 -9.56
CA GLN A 236 -20.17 16.74 -9.47
C GLN A 236 -20.56 15.62 -10.47
N ASP A 237 -21.50 15.87 -11.38
CA ASP A 237 -21.95 14.89 -12.39
C ASP A 237 -21.21 15.02 -13.74
N ARG A 238 -20.11 15.79 -13.78
CA ARG A 238 -19.32 16.02 -14.98
C ARG A 238 -17.96 15.37 -14.87
N ASP A 239 -17.48 14.82 -15.95
CA ASP A 239 -16.10 14.42 -16.10
C ASP A 239 -15.41 15.19 -17.21
N SER A 240 -14.11 15.33 -17.09
CA SER A 240 -13.27 15.93 -18.12
C SER A 240 -12.03 15.07 -18.31
N THR A 241 -11.66 14.85 -19.57
CA THR A 241 -10.44 14.14 -19.94
C THR A 241 -9.32 15.15 -20.19
N LEU A 242 -8.15 14.88 -19.67
CA LEU A 242 -6.94 15.69 -19.85
C LEU A 242 -5.85 14.84 -20.50
N ALA A 243 -5.23 15.34 -21.57
CA ALA A 243 -3.99 14.77 -22.07
C ALA A 243 -2.85 15.05 -21.09
N LEU A 244 -2.14 14.02 -20.67
CA LEU A 244 -1.07 14.14 -19.67
C LEU A 244 0.29 14.40 -20.32
N GLY A 245 0.50 13.90 -21.54
CA GLY A 245 1.71 14.10 -22.31
C GLY A 245 1.84 15.48 -22.96
N GLY A 246 2.87 15.65 -23.79
CA GLY A 246 3.07 16.83 -24.63
C GLY A 246 3.83 17.98 -23.97
N ARG A 247 4.21 17.87 -22.70
CA ARG A 247 5.01 18.87 -21.99
C ARG A 247 6.09 18.19 -21.13
N ILE A 248 7.33 18.59 -21.34
CA ILE A 248 8.49 18.16 -20.53
C ILE A 248 8.41 18.85 -19.17
N ILE A 249 8.69 18.09 -18.12
CA ILE A 249 8.74 18.60 -16.74
C ILE A 249 10.18 19.03 -16.45
N ASP A 250 10.36 20.32 -16.19
CA ASP A 250 11.64 20.82 -15.69
C ASP A 250 11.75 20.56 -14.18
N TRP A 251 12.40 19.50 -13.82
CA TRP A 251 12.56 19.11 -12.41
C TRP A 251 13.45 20.07 -11.61
N ASN A 252 14.19 20.99 -12.23
CA ASN A 252 14.93 22.05 -11.53
C ASN A 252 14.00 23.18 -11.11
N ASN A 253 13.00 23.48 -11.93
CA ASN A 253 11.98 24.50 -11.67
C ASN A 253 10.60 23.98 -12.13
N PRO A 254 10.07 22.95 -11.48
CA PRO A 254 8.81 22.35 -11.90
C PRO A 254 7.64 23.30 -11.65
N ASP A 255 6.77 23.45 -12.64
CA ASP A 255 5.50 24.14 -12.50
C ASP A 255 4.55 23.30 -11.65
N MET A 256 4.50 23.55 -10.36
CA MET A 256 3.74 22.75 -9.40
C MET A 256 2.24 22.69 -9.67
N PRO A 257 1.54 23.79 -9.99
CA PRO A 257 0.12 23.71 -10.32
C PRO A 257 -0.17 22.80 -11.51
N GLU A 258 0.69 22.81 -12.53
CA GLU A 258 0.57 21.93 -13.69
C GLU A 258 0.82 20.46 -13.33
N LEU A 259 1.86 20.18 -12.53
CA LEU A 259 2.15 18.85 -12.06
C LEU A 259 1.00 18.30 -11.20
N ILE A 260 0.49 19.09 -10.25
CA ILE A 260 -0.64 18.71 -9.39
C ILE A 260 -1.89 18.43 -10.21
N LEU A 261 -2.19 19.25 -11.23
CA LEU A 261 -3.33 19.02 -12.13
C LEU A 261 -3.20 17.67 -12.86
N ARG A 262 -2.02 17.38 -13.41
CA ARG A 262 -1.75 16.11 -14.11
C ARG A 262 -1.81 14.93 -13.17
N CYS A 263 -1.26 15.05 -11.96
CA CYS A 263 -1.37 14.03 -10.92
C CYS A 263 -2.84 13.76 -10.57
N ALA A 264 -3.64 14.82 -10.33
CA ALA A 264 -5.05 14.68 -10.02
C ALA A 264 -5.84 13.98 -11.14
N ALA A 265 -5.55 14.33 -12.39
CA ALA A 265 -6.20 13.71 -13.54
C ALA A 265 -5.76 12.25 -13.71
N SER A 266 -4.48 11.93 -13.53
CA SER A 266 -3.94 10.57 -13.70
C SER A 266 -4.49 9.57 -12.70
N ILE A 267 -4.85 10.01 -11.49
CA ILE A 267 -5.48 9.17 -10.44
C ILE A 267 -7.00 9.27 -10.40
N HIS A 268 -7.60 9.84 -11.43
CA HIS A 268 -9.05 9.94 -11.57
C HIS A 268 -9.77 10.63 -10.38
N THR A 269 -9.21 11.73 -9.91
CA THR A 269 -9.69 12.44 -8.71
C THR A 269 -11.12 12.97 -8.89
N ARG A 270 -11.95 12.72 -7.87
CA ARG A 270 -13.24 13.37 -7.69
C ARG A 270 -13.03 14.66 -6.91
N LEU A 271 -13.19 15.79 -7.60
CA LEU A 271 -12.90 17.12 -7.05
C LEU A 271 -14.06 17.71 -6.27
N GLY A 272 -13.76 18.35 -5.15
CA GLY A 272 -14.70 19.10 -4.33
C GLY A 272 -14.07 20.32 -3.66
N LEU A 273 -14.91 21.18 -3.08
CA LEU A 273 -14.45 22.44 -2.48
C LEU A 273 -13.75 22.24 -1.13
N ARG A 274 -14.15 21.21 -0.37
CA ARG A 274 -13.63 20.89 0.97
C ARG A 274 -12.92 19.54 1.02
N TYR A 275 -13.32 18.64 0.18
CA TYR A 275 -12.84 17.28 0.11
C TYR A 275 -12.73 16.85 -1.35
N SER A 276 -11.62 16.25 -1.72
CA SER A 276 -11.39 15.61 -3.03
C SER A 276 -10.86 14.21 -2.79
N SER A 277 -11.36 13.22 -3.51
CA SER A 277 -11.05 11.81 -3.26
C SER A 277 -10.43 11.10 -4.46
N SER A 278 -9.49 10.23 -4.14
CA SER A 278 -8.89 9.24 -5.02
C SER A 278 -8.45 8.05 -4.18
N SER A 279 -8.11 6.93 -4.79
CA SER A 279 -7.60 5.77 -4.05
C SER A 279 -6.08 5.60 -4.25
N ILE A 280 -5.40 5.00 -3.26
CA ILE A 280 -3.98 4.64 -3.37
C ILE A 280 -3.77 3.59 -4.47
N ILE A 281 -4.76 2.74 -4.73
CA ILE A 281 -4.72 1.77 -5.84
C ILE A 281 -4.70 2.50 -7.19
N ASP A 282 -5.49 3.57 -7.35
CA ASP A 282 -5.49 4.38 -8.57
C ASP A 282 -4.19 5.18 -8.71
N LEU A 283 -3.58 5.60 -7.59
CA LEU A 283 -2.25 6.20 -7.57
C LEU A 283 -1.20 5.21 -8.10
N ARG A 284 -1.22 3.95 -7.62
CA ARG A 284 -0.35 2.89 -8.14
C ARG A 284 -0.56 2.67 -9.64
N ALA A 285 -1.81 2.58 -10.08
CA ALA A 285 -2.12 2.42 -11.50
C ALA A 285 -1.60 3.60 -12.34
N ALA A 286 -1.71 4.84 -11.85
CA ALA A 286 -1.16 6.02 -12.51
C ALA A 286 0.36 5.97 -12.63
N LEU A 287 1.07 5.57 -11.56
CA LEU A 287 2.52 5.39 -11.59
C LEU A 287 2.93 4.47 -12.76
N ILE A 288 2.24 3.36 -12.96
CA ILE A 288 2.54 2.38 -14.01
C ILE A 288 2.13 2.90 -15.40
N CYS A 289 0.91 3.44 -15.53
CA CYS A 289 0.30 3.76 -16.83
C CYS A 289 0.72 5.13 -17.38
N ASN A 290 0.95 6.11 -16.50
CA ASN A 290 1.16 7.49 -16.93
C ASN A 290 2.55 8.04 -16.59
N TRP A 291 3.22 7.45 -15.59
CA TRP A 291 4.43 8.02 -15.01
C TRP A 291 5.66 7.11 -15.14
N HIS A 292 5.58 6.01 -15.89
CA HIS A 292 6.69 5.10 -16.19
C HIS A 292 7.40 4.52 -14.95
N TYR A 293 6.64 4.21 -13.90
CA TYR A 293 7.17 3.53 -12.72
C TYR A 293 7.02 2.01 -12.83
N SER A 294 7.86 1.30 -12.08
CA SER A 294 7.90 -0.15 -12.07
C SER A 294 6.58 -0.76 -11.59
N PRO A 295 6.05 -1.77 -12.31
CA PRO A 295 4.89 -2.53 -11.85
C PRO A 295 5.17 -3.39 -10.60
N THR A 296 6.43 -3.48 -10.13
CA THR A 296 6.77 -4.18 -8.88
C THR A 296 6.26 -3.49 -7.63
N SER A 297 5.88 -2.20 -7.73
CA SER A 297 5.24 -1.50 -6.63
C SER A 297 4.02 -2.27 -6.13
N THR A 298 3.83 -2.31 -4.82
CA THR A 298 2.86 -3.16 -4.15
C THR A 298 1.92 -2.35 -3.28
N TYR A 299 0.61 -2.55 -3.45
CA TYR A 299 -0.41 -2.05 -2.55
C TYR A 299 -0.91 -3.16 -1.63
N LEU A 300 -1.02 -2.87 -0.33
CA LEU A 300 -1.70 -3.70 0.66
C LEU A 300 -2.71 -2.84 1.43
N GLY A 301 -3.92 -3.34 1.59
CA GLY A 301 -4.95 -2.78 2.46
C GLY A 301 -5.25 -3.70 3.63
N ASN A 302 -5.86 -3.17 4.69
CA ASN A 302 -6.14 -3.90 5.94
C ASN A 302 -4.91 -4.62 6.51
N ILE A 303 -3.77 -3.98 6.44
CA ILE A 303 -2.50 -4.56 6.88
C ILE A 303 -2.33 -4.37 8.41
N PRO A 304 -1.96 -5.43 9.15
CA PRO A 304 -1.61 -5.29 10.56
C PRO A 304 -0.45 -4.29 10.75
N PHE A 305 -0.60 -3.41 11.72
CA PHE A 305 0.31 -2.28 11.97
C PHE A 305 1.79 -2.71 12.09
N GLU A 306 2.07 -3.76 12.84
CA GLU A 306 3.41 -4.32 13.00
C GLU A 306 4.05 -4.78 11.67
N ARG A 307 3.23 -5.30 10.77
CA ARG A 307 3.70 -5.66 9.41
C ARG A 307 4.02 -4.42 8.61
N MET A 308 3.16 -3.39 8.70
CA MET A 308 3.37 -2.11 8.03
C MET A 308 4.68 -1.45 8.49
N LEU A 309 4.96 -1.40 9.81
CA LEU A 309 6.21 -0.84 10.35
C LEU A 309 7.46 -1.51 9.78
N ARG A 310 7.44 -2.85 9.68
CA ARG A 310 8.58 -3.59 9.09
C ARG A 310 8.78 -3.25 7.62
N ILE A 311 7.71 -3.14 6.85
CA ILE A 311 7.78 -2.76 5.42
C ILE A 311 8.31 -1.34 5.29
N VAL A 312 7.75 -0.38 6.04
CA VAL A 312 8.17 1.02 6.00
C VAL A 312 9.67 1.15 6.27
N ARG A 313 10.18 0.52 7.34
CA ARG A 313 11.61 0.59 7.66
C ARG A 313 12.47 -0.01 6.55
N SER A 314 12.10 -1.18 6.03
CA SER A 314 12.82 -1.83 4.92
C SER A 314 12.86 -0.97 3.66
N GLU A 315 11.78 -0.27 3.34
CA GLU A 315 11.71 0.61 2.18
C GLU A 315 12.57 1.87 2.36
N ILE A 316 12.49 2.49 3.53
CA ILE A 316 13.30 3.67 3.86
C ILE A 316 14.79 3.33 3.84
N ASP A 317 15.20 2.18 4.40
CA ASP A 317 16.58 1.67 4.34
C ASP A 317 17.05 1.42 2.89
N ALA A 318 16.13 1.05 2.02
CA ALA A 318 16.38 0.88 0.58
C ALA A 318 16.31 2.19 -0.23
N GLY A 319 16.10 3.35 0.41
CA GLY A 319 16.05 4.66 -0.23
C GLY A 319 14.73 4.97 -0.94
N ARG A 320 13.65 4.29 -0.60
CA ARG A 320 12.33 4.44 -1.24
C ARG A 320 11.30 5.03 -0.27
N PRO A 321 10.63 6.14 -0.62
CA PRO A 321 9.51 6.65 0.14
C PRO A 321 8.30 5.74 0.02
N VAL A 322 7.44 5.76 1.03
CA VAL A 322 6.25 4.92 1.12
C VAL A 322 5.01 5.80 1.19
N VAL A 323 3.95 5.43 0.47
CA VAL A 323 2.62 6.04 0.64
C VAL A 323 1.86 5.27 1.70
N LEU A 324 1.37 5.98 2.70
CA LEU A 324 0.46 5.46 3.71
C LEU A 324 -0.93 6.03 3.50
N GLY A 325 -1.94 5.26 3.90
CA GLY A 325 -3.34 5.68 3.83
C GLY A 325 -4.17 5.14 4.99
N GLY A 326 -5.26 5.84 5.24
CA GLY A 326 -6.23 5.55 6.26
C GLY A 326 -6.87 6.83 6.80
N GLY A 327 -8.02 6.73 7.44
CA GLY A 327 -8.71 7.90 7.98
C GLY A 327 -9.03 8.98 6.94
N ASP A 328 -9.37 8.60 5.72
CA ASP A 328 -9.65 9.48 4.58
C ASP A 328 -8.45 10.35 4.12
N HIS A 329 -7.23 9.96 4.46
CA HIS A 329 -6.02 10.70 4.06
C HIS A 329 -4.96 9.78 3.47
N SER A 330 -4.19 10.31 2.48
CA SER A 330 -3.01 9.69 1.89
C SER A 330 -1.82 10.64 2.04
N PHE A 331 -0.67 10.12 2.48
CA PHE A 331 0.51 10.91 2.81
C PHE A 331 1.78 10.07 2.64
N LEU A 332 2.95 10.67 2.80
CA LEU A 332 4.22 9.97 2.65
C LEU A 332 4.90 9.71 3.99
N CYS A 333 5.62 8.59 4.05
CA CYS A 333 6.64 8.33 5.04
C CYS A 333 8.00 8.29 4.33
N ASP A 334 8.95 9.10 4.80
CA ASP A 334 10.27 9.26 4.20
C ASP A 334 11.42 9.03 5.18
N GLY A 335 11.11 8.64 6.42
CA GLY A 335 12.15 8.45 7.41
C GLY A 335 11.66 7.80 8.70
N TYR A 336 12.62 7.46 9.54
CA TYR A 336 12.37 7.03 10.92
C TYR A 336 13.53 7.43 11.84
N ARG A 337 13.23 7.52 13.13
CA ARG A 337 14.22 7.71 14.20
C ARG A 337 13.80 6.91 15.43
N GLY A 338 14.50 5.82 15.74
CA GLY A 338 14.03 4.86 16.75
C GLY A 338 12.63 4.36 16.40
N ASP A 339 11.66 4.53 17.31
CA ASP A 339 10.27 4.11 17.11
C ASP A 339 9.39 5.15 16.40
N PHE A 340 9.93 6.33 16.11
CA PHE A 340 9.22 7.39 15.42
C PHE A 340 9.37 7.24 13.91
N LEU A 341 8.25 7.38 13.17
CA LEU A 341 8.22 7.51 11.72
C LEU A 341 8.10 8.99 11.34
N HIS A 342 8.81 9.40 10.29
CA HIS A 342 8.69 10.75 9.73
C HIS A 342 7.62 10.79 8.64
N PHE A 343 6.61 11.66 8.83
CA PHE A 343 5.49 11.84 7.92
C PHE A 343 5.54 13.18 7.22
N ILE A 344 5.18 13.17 5.93
CA ILE A 344 4.93 14.34 5.10
C ILE A 344 3.45 14.32 4.72
N TRP A 345 2.69 15.23 5.33
CA TRP A 345 1.23 15.21 5.27
C TRP A 345 0.65 15.79 3.98
N GLY A 346 1.45 16.46 3.15
CA GLY A 346 0.95 17.18 1.99
C GLY A 346 0.21 18.47 2.34
N TRP A 347 0.66 19.18 3.38
CA TRP A 347 0.09 20.44 3.87
C TRP A 347 1.11 21.58 3.85
N ASN A 348 1.97 21.62 2.83
CA ASN A 348 3.01 22.66 2.66
C ASN A 348 3.99 22.71 3.85
N GLY A 349 4.38 21.55 4.35
CA GLY A 349 5.30 21.42 5.48
C GLY A 349 4.65 21.58 6.86
N TYR A 350 3.36 21.92 6.95
CA TYR A 350 2.69 21.98 8.25
C TYR A 350 2.53 20.58 8.84
N CYS A 351 2.90 20.44 10.09
CA CYS A 351 2.89 19.19 10.85
C CYS A 351 3.80 18.09 10.29
N ASP A 352 4.59 18.32 9.26
CA ASP A 352 5.59 17.34 8.85
C ASP A 352 6.54 17.08 10.03
N GLY A 353 6.87 15.81 10.30
CA GLY A 353 7.67 15.49 11.47
C GLY A 353 7.60 14.01 11.87
N TYR A 354 8.13 13.76 13.06
CA TYR A 354 8.27 12.44 13.63
C TYR A 354 7.09 12.13 14.57
N TYR A 355 6.50 10.97 14.40
CA TYR A 355 5.33 10.49 15.12
C TYR A 355 5.59 9.12 15.71
N ASP A 356 5.31 8.93 17.00
CA ASP A 356 5.38 7.62 17.67
C ASP A 356 4.23 6.73 17.16
N ALA A 357 4.49 6.07 16.05
CA ALA A 357 3.51 5.26 15.37
C ALA A 357 3.22 3.93 16.09
N ALA A 358 4.11 3.47 16.96
CA ALA A 358 3.91 2.23 17.73
C ALA A 358 2.98 2.43 18.93
N ARG A 359 2.95 3.64 19.48
CA ARG A 359 2.17 3.96 20.67
C ARG A 359 0.72 4.33 20.36
N ALA A 360 0.48 4.94 19.23
CA ALA A 360 -0.85 5.18 18.72
C ALA A 360 -1.14 4.12 17.65
N GLU A 361 -2.11 3.25 17.85
CA GLU A 361 -2.72 2.52 16.75
C GLU A 361 -3.36 3.55 15.81
N LEU A 362 -2.49 4.21 15.03
CA LEU A 362 -2.96 5.18 14.05
C LEU A 362 -3.84 4.44 13.05
N PRO A 363 -4.95 5.03 12.60
CA PRO A 363 -5.92 4.38 11.72
C PRO A 363 -5.39 4.28 10.29
N PHE A 364 -4.13 3.87 10.14
CA PHE A 364 -3.48 3.67 8.86
C PHE A 364 -3.38 2.17 8.62
N ASP A 365 -4.13 1.71 7.65
CA ASP A 365 -4.23 0.30 7.30
C ASP A 365 -3.96 0.04 5.81
N GLU A 366 -3.57 1.08 5.07
CA GLU A 366 -3.19 1.00 3.67
C GLU A 366 -1.74 1.42 3.47
N ILE A 367 -1.03 0.71 2.59
CA ILE A 367 0.36 1.00 2.22
C ILE A 367 0.61 0.74 0.74
N LEU A 368 1.33 1.65 0.08
CA LEU A 368 1.92 1.45 -1.23
C LEU A 368 3.44 1.62 -1.12
N PHE A 369 4.18 0.60 -1.51
CA PHE A 369 5.63 0.51 -1.38
C PHE A 369 6.29 -0.13 -2.60
N GLY A 370 7.64 -0.23 -2.62
CA GLY A 370 8.39 -0.69 -3.78
C GLY A 370 8.28 0.30 -4.95
N ILE A 371 8.13 1.60 -4.65
CA ILE A 371 7.94 2.63 -5.66
C ILE A 371 9.29 3.04 -6.22
N GLU A 372 9.53 2.74 -7.48
CA GLU A 372 10.75 3.10 -8.19
C GLU A 372 10.52 3.34 -9.69
N PRO A 373 11.28 4.26 -10.32
CA PRO A 373 11.22 4.50 -11.75
C PRO A 373 11.56 3.25 -12.56
N LEU A 374 10.79 2.99 -13.63
CA LEU A 374 11.10 1.96 -14.62
C LEU A 374 12.05 2.58 -15.66
N ARG A 375 13.36 2.47 -15.41
CA ARG A 375 14.38 3.07 -16.30
C ARG A 375 14.68 2.23 -17.52
N GLU A 376 14.52 0.89 -17.39
CA GLU A 376 14.73 -0.06 -18.48
C GLU A 376 13.42 -0.78 -18.80
N PRO A 377 13.06 -0.94 -20.08
CA PRO A 377 11.89 -1.72 -20.45
C PRO A 377 12.09 -3.18 -20.05
N GLY A 378 11.03 -3.84 -19.62
CA GLY A 378 11.08 -5.28 -19.35
C GLY A 378 11.18 -6.10 -20.64
N ASP A 379 11.49 -7.38 -20.47
CA ASP A 379 11.66 -8.33 -21.58
C ASP A 379 10.34 -8.58 -22.32
N SER A 380 10.47 -8.90 -23.61
CA SER A 380 9.38 -9.40 -24.43
C SER A 380 9.61 -10.86 -24.77
N LEU A 381 8.61 -11.72 -24.57
CA LEU A 381 8.71 -13.14 -24.86
C LEU A 381 7.52 -13.63 -25.67
N SER A 382 7.81 -14.49 -26.67
CA SER A 382 6.78 -15.23 -27.42
C SER A 382 7.00 -16.73 -27.23
N VAL A 383 5.94 -17.46 -26.84
CA VAL A 383 5.99 -18.89 -26.58
C VAL A 383 4.84 -19.64 -27.26
N HIS A 384 5.10 -20.90 -27.62
CA HIS A 384 4.07 -21.79 -28.17
C HIS A 384 3.82 -22.97 -27.23
N VAL A 385 2.62 -23.04 -26.68
CA VAL A 385 2.19 -24.08 -25.74
C VAL A 385 1.51 -25.22 -26.51
N ARG A 386 2.24 -26.29 -26.80
CA ARG A 386 1.70 -27.46 -27.51
C ARG A 386 0.70 -28.25 -26.68
N LYS A 387 0.97 -28.39 -25.38
CA LYS A 387 0.14 -29.11 -24.40
C LYS A 387 -0.28 -28.16 -23.30
N ALA A 388 -1.57 -28.00 -23.07
CA ALA A 388 -2.12 -27.18 -22.01
C ALA A 388 -1.53 -27.59 -20.63
N GLY A 389 -1.29 -26.64 -19.76
CA GLY A 389 -0.69 -26.82 -18.44
C GLY A 389 0.84 -26.88 -18.44
N THR A 390 1.52 -26.52 -19.54
CA THR A 390 2.99 -26.63 -19.62
C THR A 390 3.72 -25.29 -19.82
N LEU A 391 3.04 -24.16 -19.75
CA LEU A 391 3.64 -22.83 -19.91
C LEU A 391 4.79 -22.59 -18.90
N ALA A 392 4.63 -23.07 -17.67
CA ALA A 392 5.65 -22.95 -16.63
C ALA A 392 6.98 -23.63 -16.98
N SER A 393 6.96 -24.66 -17.83
CA SER A 393 8.18 -25.32 -18.30
C SER A 393 8.86 -24.59 -19.47
N LEU A 394 8.15 -23.68 -20.12
CA LEU A 394 8.64 -22.89 -21.25
C LEU A 394 9.21 -21.53 -20.81
N ILE A 395 8.82 -21.04 -19.62
CA ILE A 395 9.29 -19.78 -19.06
C ILE A 395 10.15 -20.08 -17.81
N PRO A 396 11.48 -19.92 -17.88
CA PRO A 396 12.36 -20.11 -16.74
C PRO A 396 11.94 -19.24 -15.55
N GLU A 397 12.05 -19.76 -14.34
CA GLU A 397 11.57 -19.09 -13.13
C GLU A 397 12.20 -17.71 -12.92
N ASN A 398 13.51 -17.59 -13.21
CA ASN A 398 14.24 -16.33 -13.11
C ASN A 398 13.84 -15.28 -14.14
N GLN A 399 13.11 -15.64 -15.21
CA GLN A 399 12.61 -14.70 -16.22
C GLN A 399 11.16 -14.25 -15.97
N ARG A 400 10.40 -14.93 -15.10
CA ARG A 400 8.98 -14.64 -14.88
C ARG A 400 8.73 -13.22 -14.36
N ASN A 401 9.72 -12.67 -13.66
CA ASN A 401 9.64 -11.34 -13.06
C ASN A 401 10.27 -10.23 -13.92
N THR A 402 10.86 -10.54 -15.08
CA THR A 402 11.45 -9.56 -16.01
C THR A 402 10.65 -9.35 -17.28
N ILE A 403 9.67 -10.23 -17.54
CA ILE A 403 8.83 -10.16 -18.75
C ILE A 403 7.73 -9.12 -18.56
N SER A 404 7.76 -8.06 -19.37
CA SER A 404 6.74 -7.01 -19.42
C SER A 404 5.69 -7.26 -20.52
N TYR A 405 6.07 -7.97 -21.59
CA TYR A 405 5.17 -8.36 -22.68
C TYR A 405 5.29 -9.86 -22.96
N LEU A 406 4.15 -10.56 -22.92
CA LEU A 406 4.08 -12.00 -23.18
C LEU A 406 3.07 -12.30 -24.27
N LYS A 407 3.57 -12.88 -25.40
CA LYS A 407 2.71 -13.48 -26.42
C LYS A 407 2.68 -14.99 -26.25
N VAL A 408 1.47 -15.55 -26.11
CA VAL A 408 1.28 -17.00 -26.00
C VAL A 408 0.41 -17.49 -27.16
N SER A 409 0.87 -18.54 -27.83
CA SER A 409 0.10 -19.27 -28.81
C SER A 409 -0.09 -20.73 -28.38
N GLY A 410 -1.07 -21.43 -28.99
CA GLY A 410 -1.36 -22.84 -28.70
C GLY A 410 -2.41 -23.02 -27.61
N LYS A 411 -2.33 -24.10 -26.80
CA LYS A 411 -3.38 -24.55 -25.90
C LYS A 411 -3.06 -24.15 -24.45
N LEU A 412 -4.00 -23.51 -23.75
CA LEU A 412 -3.86 -23.08 -22.36
C LEU A 412 -4.95 -23.67 -21.49
N ASP A 413 -4.59 -24.06 -20.26
CA ASP A 413 -5.55 -24.45 -19.21
C ASP A 413 -5.35 -23.62 -17.92
N GLY A 414 -5.98 -24.06 -16.82
CA GLY A 414 -5.96 -23.34 -15.56
C GLY A 414 -4.55 -23.14 -14.97
N ALA A 415 -3.64 -24.11 -15.12
CA ALA A 415 -2.27 -23.98 -14.61
C ALA A 415 -1.48 -22.89 -15.36
N ASP A 416 -1.68 -22.79 -16.67
CA ASP A 416 -1.05 -21.75 -17.49
C ASP A 416 -1.59 -20.36 -17.13
N ILE A 417 -2.90 -20.25 -16.94
CA ILE A 417 -3.55 -19.01 -16.51
C ILE A 417 -3.09 -18.59 -15.10
N ALA A 418 -2.94 -19.53 -14.17
CA ALA A 418 -2.43 -19.24 -12.83
C ALA A 418 -1.03 -18.62 -12.87
N LEU A 419 -0.13 -19.12 -13.72
CA LEU A 419 1.18 -18.52 -13.93
C LEU A 419 1.07 -17.11 -14.51
N ILE A 420 0.26 -16.91 -15.55
CA ILE A 420 0.05 -15.59 -16.16
C ILE A 420 -0.48 -14.60 -15.12
N ARG A 421 -1.42 -15.00 -14.27
CA ARG A 421 -1.94 -14.18 -13.17
C ARG A 421 -0.82 -13.70 -12.24
N THR A 422 0.07 -14.62 -11.84
CA THR A 422 1.22 -14.30 -10.98
C THR A 422 2.16 -13.29 -11.66
N MET A 423 2.48 -13.50 -12.94
CA MET A 423 3.32 -12.57 -13.71
C MET A 423 2.65 -11.20 -13.89
N ALA A 424 1.33 -11.15 -13.90
CA ALA A 424 0.52 -9.94 -14.05
C ALA A 424 0.20 -9.21 -12.73
N GLY A 425 0.83 -9.59 -11.63
CA GLY A 425 0.70 -8.93 -10.32
C GLY A 425 -0.54 -9.30 -9.53
N ALA A 426 -1.22 -10.40 -9.86
CA ALA A 426 -2.29 -10.91 -9.00
C ALA A 426 -1.70 -11.45 -7.69
N PRO A 427 -2.37 -11.22 -6.53
CA PRO A 427 -1.94 -11.75 -5.25
C PRO A 427 -1.81 -13.28 -5.29
N SER A 428 -0.75 -13.82 -4.67
CA SER A 428 -0.61 -15.26 -4.48
C SER A 428 -1.47 -15.74 -3.30
N GLU A 429 -1.79 -17.05 -3.26
CA GLU A 429 -2.50 -17.67 -2.13
C GLU A 429 -1.83 -17.43 -0.78
N SER A 430 -0.52 -17.26 -0.75
CA SER A 430 0.24 -16.97 0.47
C SER A 430 0.18 -15.50 0.91
N GLY A 431 -0.57 -14.65 0.21
CA GLY A 431 -0.64 -13.20 0.48
C GLY A 431 0.68 -12.47 0.22
N SER A 432 1.69 -13.13 -0.35
CA SER A 432 2.86 -12.45 -0.89
C SER A 432 2.48 -11.86 -2.24
N THR A 433 2.82 -10.61 -2.45
CA THR A 433 2.60 -9.95 -3.72
C THR A 433 3.47 -10.58 -4.79
N ALA A 434 2.87 -10.94 -5.90
CA ALA A 434 3.62 -11.40 -7.05
C ALA A 434 4.50 -10.26 -7.57
N HIS A 435 5.78 -10.54 -7.78
CA HIS A 435 6.76 -9.56 -8.27
C HIS A 435 6.80 -9.47 -9.80
N GLY A 436 5.83 -10.06 -10.51
CA GLY A 436 5.77 -10.00 -11.96
C GLY A 436 5.53 -8.58 -12.47
N ILE A 437 6.09 -8.26 -13.63
CA ILE A 437 5.96 -6.95 -14.28
C ILE A 437 5.17 -7.01 -15.59
N LEU A 438 4.41 -8.06 -15.83
CA LEU A 438 3.65 -8.27 -17.06
C LEU A 438 2.55 -7.22 -17.23
N THR A 439 2.71 -6.34 -18.20
CA THR A 439 1.76 -5.28 -18.55
C THR A 439 1.03 -5.52 -19.87
N GLY A 440 1.65 -6.24 -20.80
CA GLY A 440 1.09 -6.62 -22.10
C GLY A 440 0.93 -8.12 -22.23
N LEU A 441 -0.31 -8.60 -22.50
CA LEU A 441 -0.62 -10.02 -22.66
C LEU A 441 -1.31 -10.26 -24.02
N ASP A 442 -0.64 -10.96 -24.94
CA ASP A 442 -1.19 -11.34 -26.22
C ASP A 442 -1.54 -12.83 -26.27
N LEU A 443 -2.83 -13.12 -26.22
CA LEU A 443 -3.42 -14.46 -26.35
C LEU A 443 -4.12 -14.65 -27.70
N SER A 444 -3.95 -13.75 -28.68
CA SER A 444 -4.69 -13.75 -29.94
C SER A 444 -4.56 -15.06 -30.73
N GLU A 445 -3.43 -15.75 -30.60
CA GLU A 445 -3.14 -17.05 -31.24
C GLU A 445 -3.27 -18.24 -30.26
N ALA A 446 -3.73 -17.98 -29.05
CA ALA A 446 -3.97 -19.03 -28.06
C ALA A 446 -5.39 -19.63 -28.16
N ARG A 447 -5.58 -20.75 -27.52
CA ARG A 447 -6.89 -21.37 -27.29
C ARG A 447 -7.04 -21.78 -25.84
N ILE A 448 -8.07 -21.29 -25.17
CA ILE A 448 -8.43 -21.72 -23.82
C ILE A 448 -9.08 -23.10 -23.91
N MET A 449 -8.55 -24.06 -23.18
CA MET A 449 -9.06 -25.43 -23.10
C MET A 449 -9.69 -25.66 -21.74
N GLY A 450 -10.80 -26.40 -21.70
CA GLY A 450 -11.33 -26.91 -20.44
C GLY A 450 -10.30 -27.78 -19.72
N GLY A 451 -10.03 -27.50 -18.46
CA GLY A 451 -8.98 -28.15 -17.68
C GLY A 451 -9.42 -28.57 -16.29
N LYS A 452 -8.59 -29.40 -15.63
CA LYS A 452 -8.80 -29.86 -14.24
C LYS A 452 -7.98 -29.05 -13.22
N SER A 453 -7.03 -28.25 -13.67
CA SER A 453 -6.23 -27.37 -12.84
C SER A 453 -6.99 -26.06 -12.61
N ALA A 454 -7.09 -25.61 -11.35
CA ALA A 454 -7.67 -24.33 -11.03
C ALA A 454 -6.72 -23.20 -11.46
N TYR A 455 -7.25 -22.10 -12.02
CA TYR A 455 -6.48 -20.89 -12.28
C TYR A 455 -6.55 -19.91 -11.11
N LEU A 456 -7.48 -20.12 -10.20
CA LEU A 456 -7.66 -19.30 -9.01
C LEU A 456 -8.30 -20.17 -7.93
N VAL A 457 -7.76 -20.09 -6.72
CA VAL A 457 -8.36 -20.64 -5.50
C VAL A 457 -8.58 -19.48 -4.54
N GLN A 458 -9.77 -19.36 -3.99
CA GLN A 458 -10.12 -18.30 -3.06
C GLN A 458 -10.64 -18.93 -1.77
N ASP A 459 -10.07 -18.51 -0.63
CA ASP A 459 -10.57 -18.87 0.69
C ASP A 459 -11.73 -17.94 1.06
N ALA A 460 -12.91 -18.52 1.27
CA ALA A 460 -14.12 -17.81 1.65
C ALA A 460 -14.30 -17.69 3.17
N SER A 461 -13.45 -18.35 3.97
CA SER A 461 -13.52 -18.33 5.44
C SER A 461 -12.67 -17.23 6.08
N GLY A 462 -11.76 -16.59 5.35
CA GLY A 462 -10.79 -15.61 5.83
C GLY A 462 -11.19 -14.16 5.60
N ARG A 463 -10.64 -13.27 6.42
CA ARG A 463 -10.90 -11.82 6.47
C ARG A 463 -10.36 -11.02 5.27
N THR A 464 -9.72 -11.65 4.32
CA THR A 464 -9.15 -11.03 3.11
C THR A 464 -9.83 -11.54 1.86
N MET A 465 -11.09 -11.17 1.69
CA MET A 465 -11.77 -11.41 0.41
C MET A 465 -11.37 -10.31 -0.57
N SER A 466 -10.91 -10.68 -1.77
CA SER A 466 -10.78 -9.72 -2.87
C SER A 466 -12.14 -9.08 -3.17
N SER A 467 -12.13 -7.86 -3.72
CA SER A 467 -13.38 -7.17 -4.11
C SER A 467 -14.23 -8.00 -5.08
N SER A 468 -13.61 -8.85 -5.90
CA SER A 468 -14.28 -9.82 -6.78
C SER A 468 -15.04 -10.88 -5.99
N MET A 469 -14.50 -11.32 -4.87
CA MET A 469 -15.11 -12.34 -4.02
C MET A 469 -16.27 -11.81 -3.18
N GLN A 470 -16.14 -10.61 -2.62
CA GLN A 470 -17.24 -9.94 -1.91
C GLN A 470 -18.49 -9.85 -2.80
N ASN A 471 -18.30 -9.65 -4.10
CA ASN A 471 -19.38 -9.53 -5.07
C ASN A 471 -19.96 -10.90 -5.52
N LEU A 472 -19.19 -11.98 -5.45
CA LEU A 472 -19.65 -13.33 -5.75
C LEU A 472 -20.61 -13.85 -4.65
N LEU A 473 -20.37 -13.37 -3.44
CA LEU A 473 -21.06 -13.78 -2.22
C LEU A 473 -22.24 -12.86 -1.87
N VAL A 474 -22.35 -11.70 -2.54
CA VAL A 474 -23.51 -10.82 -2.44
C VAL A 474 -24.63 -11.37 -3.30
N GLY A 475 -25.62 -11.91 -2.66
CA GLY A 475 -26.87 -12.36 -3.26
C GLY A 475 -27.89 -12.56 -2.15
N THR A 476 -29.16 -12.31 -2.42
CA THR A 476 -30.21 -12.56 -1.45
C THR A 476 -30.58 -14.04 -1.42
N ILE A 477 -30.83 -14.57 -0.24
CA ILE A 477 -31.44 -15.89 -0.06
C ILE A 477 -32.80 -15.90 -0.74
N PRO A 478 -33.08 -16.82 -1.67
CA PRO A 478 -34.37 -16.84 -2.39
C PRO A 478 -35.57 -16.76 -1.45
N GLY A 479 -36.44 -15.80 -1.73
CA GLY A 479 -37.66 -15.55 -0.93
C GLY A 479 -37.46 -14.72 0.34
N THR A 480 -36.27 -14.14 0.52
CA THR A 480 -35.95 -13.25 1.66
C THR A 480 -35.23 -11.99 1.21
N THR A 481 -35.14 -10.99 2.08
CA THR A 481 -34.31 -9.78 1.91
C THR A 481 -32.90 -9.95 2.49
N ARG A 482 -32.58 -11.14 3.04
CA ARG A 482 -31.32 -11.45 3.72
C ARG A 482 -30.24 -11.79 2.71
N GLU A 483 -29.06 -11.18 2.85
CA GLU A 483 -27.89 -11.51 2.04
C GLU A 483 -27.21 -12.80 2.50
N TRP A 484 -26.55 -13.49 1.55
CA TRP A 484 -25.72 -14.64 1.85
C TRP A 484 -24.49 -14.23 2.67
N ASN A 485 -24.25 -14.90 3.78
CA ASN A 485 -23.00 -14.76 4.53
C ASN A 485 -22.38 -16.15 4.71
N LEU A 486 -21.36 -16.46 3.92
CA LEU A 486 -20.74 -17.80 3.87
C LEU A 486 -20.21 -18.28 5.23
N GLY A 487 -19.68 -17.36 6.05
CA GLY A 487 -19.16 -17.69 7.37
C GLY A 487 -20.26 -18.00 8.41
N MET A 488 -21.51 -17.63 8.13
CA MET A 488 -22.66 -17.78 9.04
C MET A 488 -23.77 -18.68 8.48
N MET A 489 -23.58 -19.30 7.31
CA MET A 489 -24.56 -20.20 6.72
C MET A 489 -24.74 -21.46 7.55
N ASP A 490 -25.99 -21.80 7.85
CA ASP A 490 -26.34 -23.13 8.32
C ASP A 490 -26.23 -24.15 7.19
N GLU A 491 -26.35 -25.45 7.51
CA GLU A 491 -26.20 -26.52 6.52
C GLU A 491 -27.31 -26.50 5.44
N LYS A 492 -28.47 -25.98 5.75
CA LYS A 492 -29.61 -25.87 4.82
C LYS A 492 -29.36 -24.72 3.84
N GLU A 493 -28.91 -23.56 4.34
CA GLU A 493 -28.51 -22.40 3.52
C GLU A 493 -27.34 -22.77 2.62
N TRP A 494 -26.35 -23.50 3.15
CA TRP A 494 -25.21 -24.01 2.39
C TRP A 494 -25.65 -24.93 1.23
N LYS A 495 -26.53 -25.91 1.50
CA LYS A 495 -27.08 -26.79 0.45
C LYS A 495 -27.85 -26.00 -0.61
N GLN A 496 -28.62 -25.00 -0.22
CA GLN A 496 -29.33 -24.12 -1.17
C GLN A 496 -28.35 -23.27 -1.99
N PHE A 497 -27.32 -22.69 -1.37
CA PHE A 497 -26.29 -21.94 -2.06
C PHE A 497 -25.56 -22.82 -3.09
N CYS A 498 -25.11 -24.01 -2.70
CA CYS A 498 -24.47 -24.96 -3.60
C CYS A 498 -25.39 -25.39 -4.75
N ALA A 499 -26.65 -25.70 -4.48
CA ALA A 499 -27.60 -26.08 -5.50
C ALA A 499 -27.86 -24.97 -6.53
N LEU A 500 -27.94 -23.71 -6.09
CA LEU A 500 -28.13 -22.55 -6.96
C LEU A 500 -26.88 -22.21 -7.80
N ARG A 501 -25.70 -22.47 -7.26
CA ARG A 501 -24.43 -22.10 -7.89
C ARG A 501 -23.79 -23.24 -8.68
N LEU A 502 -23.84 -24.48 -8.16
CA LEU A 502 -23.20 -25.65 -8.79
C LEU A 502 -23.99 -26.23 -9.98
N ASN A 503 -25.31 -26.03 -10.04
CA ASN A 503 -26.14 -26.53 -11.14
C ASN A 503 -26.00 -25.76 -12.48
N ARG A 504 -25.14 -24.75 -12.55
CA ARG A 504 -25.02 -23.90 -13.75
C ARG A 504 -23.85 -24.23 -14.69
N GLY A 505 -23.04 -25.24 -14.39
CA GLY A 505 -21.88 -25.61 -15.21
C GLY A 505 -20.84 -24.43 -15.30
N ASP A 506 -20.69 -23.68 -14.24
CA ASP A 506 -20.07 -22.35 -14.29
C ASP A 506 -18.53 -22.35 -14.24
N GLY A 507 -17.89 -23.55 -14.23
CA GLY A 507 -16.42 -23.65 -14.24
C GLY A 507 -15.75 -23.36 -12.90
N TYR A 508 -16.45 -23.59 -11.79
CA TYR A 508 -15.89 -23.53 -10.45
C TYR A 508 -16.38 -24.69 -9.57
N ARG A 509 -15.65 -24.94 -8.50
CA ARG A 509 -15.97 -25.91 -7.45
C ARG A 509 -15.89 -25.23 -6.09
N ILE A 510 -16.90 -25.44 -5.26
CA ILE A 510 -16.93 -24.95 -3.89
C ILE A 510 -16.71 -26.14 -2.96
N THR A 511 -15.72 -26.03 -2.08
CA THR A 511 -15.38 -27.04 -1.09
C THR A 511 -15.49 -26.44 0.31
N ARG A 512 -16.06 -27.17 1.24
CA ARG A 512 -16.12 -26.81 2.66
C ARG A 512 -15.49 -27.92 3.47
N ASP A 513 -14.41 -27.59 4.18
CA ASP A 513 -13.71 -28.52 5.05
C ASP A 513 -13.42 -27.85 6.40
N MET A 514 -13.78 -28.55 7.50
CA MET A 514 -13.57 -28.11 8.90
C MET A 514 -13.91 -26.64 9.19
N GLY A 515 -14.96 -26.10 8.55
CA GLY A 515 -15.39 -24.70 8.71
C GLY A 515 -14.75 -23.72 7.74
N ALA A 516 -13.73 -24.10 6.99
CA ALA A 516 -13.18 -23.33 5.89
C ALA A 516 -13.96 -23.59 4.59
N THR A 517 -14.19 -22.54 3.81
CA THR A 517 -14.84 -22.65 2.50
C THR A 517 -13.87 -22.13 1.45
N SER A 518 -13.59 -22.93 0.43
CA SER A 518 -12.78 -22.54 -0.72
C SER A 518 -13.57 -22.62 -2.02
N ILE A 519 -13.24 -21.73 -2.94
CA ILE A 519 -13.79 -21.71 -4.30
C ILE A 519 -12.65 -21.87 -5.28
N GLU A 520 -12.68 -22.92 -6.07
CA GLU A 520 -11.71 -23.21 -7.12
C GLU A 520 -12.33 -22.89 -8.48
N TYR A 521 -11.61 -22.15 -9.32
CA TYR A 521 -12.08 -21.76 -10.65
C TYR A 521 -11.27 -22.48 -11.72
N PHE A 522 -11.98 -23.06 -12.70
CA PHE A 522 -11.43 -23.88 -13.76
C PHE A 522 -11.69 -23.27 -15.13
N THR A 523 -10.76 -23.46 -16.06
CA THR A 523 -10.94 -23.04 -17.44
C THR A 523 -12.05 -23.85 -18.12
N GLN A 524 -12.80 -23.16 -18.97
CA GLN A 524 -13.78 -23.74 -19.90
C GLN A 524 -13.32 -23.44 -21.32
N THR A 525 -13.60 -24.37 -22.25
CA THR A 525 -13.15 -24.21 -23.64
C THR A 525 -13.77 -22.97 -24.27
N ASP A 526 -12.88 -22.11 -24.81
CA ASP A 526 -13.21 -20.90 -25.55
C ASP A 526 -14.03 -19.86 -24.73
N VAL A 527 -13.82 -19.85 -23.39
CA VAL A 527 -14.46 -18.93 -22.45
C VAL A 527 -13.41 -18.22 -21.61
N ILE A 528 -13.51 -16.91 -21.48
CA ILE A 528 -12.82 -16.19 -20.41
C ILE A 528 -13.68 -16.34 -19.15
N GLY A 529 -13.18 -17.16 -18.22
CA GLY A 529 -13.90 -17.60 -17.03
C GLY A 529 -14.14 -16.49 -16.02
N GLU A 530 -14.97 -16.79 -15.03
CA GLU A 530 -15.25 -15.89 -13.92
C GLU A 530 -13.97 -15.62 -13.13
N SER A 531 -13.66 -14.34 -12.87
CA SER A 531 -12.44 -13.88 -12.18
C SER A 531 -11.11 -14.36 -12.80
N MET A 532 -11.09 -14.78 -14.08
CA MET A 532 -9.91 -15.40 -14.71
C MET A 532 -8.66 -14.51 -14.66
N PHE A 533 -8.80 -13.22 -14.85
CA PHE A 533 -7.74 -12.23 -14.73
C PHE A 533 -8.03 -11.18 -13.66
N SER A 534 -8.94 -11.46 -12.72
CA SER A 534 -9.20 -10.52 -11.63
C SER A 534 -7.93 -10.22 -10.85
N ASP A 535 -7.84 -8.99 -10.34
CA ASP A 535 -6.71 -8.51 -9.54
C ASP A 535 -5.34 -8.55 -10.26
N CYS A 536 -5.31 -8.78 -11.58
CA CYS A 536 -4.11 -8.66 -12.40
C CYS A 536 -3.76 -7.18 -12.57
N SER A 537 -3.28 -6.58 -11.49
CA SER A 537 -3.18 -5.13 -11.30
C SER A 537 -2.15 -4.44 -12.21
N ASN A 538 -1.28 -5.21 -12.88
CA ASN A 538 -0.25 -4.69 -13.79
C ASN A 538 -0.69 -4.67 -15.26
N LEU A 539 -1.70 -5.46 -15.65
CA LEU A 539 -2.14 -5.54 -17.04
C LEU A 539 -2.64 -4.19 -17.56
N ARG A 540 -2.02 -3.68 -18.62
CA ARG A 540 -2.44 -2.49 -19.36
C ARG A 540 -3.17 -2.85 -20.65
N THR A 541 -2.66 -3.86 -21.36
CA THR A 541 -3.20 -4.28 -22.66
C THR A 541 -3.33 -5.80 -22.72
N VAL A 542 -4.51 -6.26 -23.15
CA VAL A 542 -4.79 -7.70 -23.32
C VAL A 542 -5.41 -7.93 -24.70
N TRP A 543 -4.84 -8.86 -25.46
CA TRP A 543 -5.43 -9.40 -26.69
C TRP A 543 -6.01 -10.78 -26.40
N LEU A 544 -7.32 -10.92 -26.57
CA LEU A 544 -8.02 -12.17 -26.32
C LEU A 544 -7.94 -13.13 -27.51
N PRO A 545 -8.03 -14.46 -27.27
CA PRO A 545 -8.10 -15.42 -28.36
C PRO A 545 -9.30 -15.15 -29.30
N ALA A 546 -9.06 -15.35 -30.61
CA ALA A 546 -10.07 -15.06 -31.62
C ALA A 546 -11.32 -15.96 -31.56
N ASN A 547 -11.22 -17.11 -30.90
CA ASN A 547 -12.28 -18.11 -30.77
C ASN A 547 -13.13 -17.98 -29.49
N ILE A 548 -12.85 -16.97 -28.65
CA ILE A 548 -13.66 -16.72 -27.46
C ILE A 548 -15.07 -16.28 -27.86
N TYR A 549 -16.07 -16.92 -27.28
CA TYR A 549 -17.48 -16.55 -27.49
C TYR A 549 -18.14 -15.94 -26.26
N LYS A 550 -17.51 -16.05 -25.08
CA LYS A 550 -18.08 -15.55 -23.82
C LYS A 550 -17.00 -15.03 -22.86
N ILE A 551 -17.29 -13.88 -22.24
CA ILE A 551 -16.53 -13.32 -21.11
C ILE A 551 -17.47 -13.28 -19.91
N LYS A 552 -17.09 -13.96 -18.81
CA LYS A 552 -17.89 -14.06 -17.59
C LYS A 552 -17.68 -12.87 -16.66
N ARG A 553 -18.51 -12.80 -15.62
CA ARG A 553 -18.46 -11.76 -14.59
C ARG A 553 -17.06 -11.69 -13.96
N TYR A 554 -16.63 -10.51 -13.62
CA TYR A 554 -15.35 -10.22 -12.97
C TYR A 554 -14.11 -10.79 -13.67
N ALA A 555 -14.23 -11.25 -14.90
CA ALA A 555 -13.11 -11.82 -15.66
C ALA A 555 -11.85 -10.95 -15.59
N PHE A 556 -12.03 -9.63 -15.57
CA PHE A 556 -11.00 -8.60 -15.39
C PHE A 556 -11.31 -7.70 -14.18
N GLY A 557 -12.01 -8.19 -13.17
CA GLY A 557 -12.35 -7.40 -12.00
C GLY A 557 -11.09 -6.82 -11.33
N ASN A 558 -11.14 -5.54 -10.92
CA ASN A 558 -10.05 -4.86 -10.22
C ASN A 558 -8.70 -4.78 -10.99
N CYS A 559 -8.73 -4.87 -12.34
CA CYS A 559 -7.55 -4.62 -13.17
C CYS A 559 -7.38 -3.10 -13.34
N ARG A 560 -6.88 -2.41 -12.31
CA ARG A 560 -6.84 -0.95 -12.22
C ARG A 560 -5.99 -0.29 -13.31
N ALA A 561 -4.96 -0.99 -13.83
CA ALA A 561 -4.11 -0.51 -14.91
C ALA A 561 -4.65 -0.82 -16.31
N LEU A 562 -5.73 -1.61 -16.47
CA LEU A 562 -6.21 -2.08 -17.77
C LEU A 562 -6.80 -0.92 -18.59
N GLU A 563 -6.13 -0.59 -19.70
CA GLU A 563 -6.49 0.47 -20.64
C GLU A 563 -7.11 -0.09 -21.92
N HIS A 564 -6.55 -1.20 -22.43
CA HIS A 564 -6.93 -1.76 -23.74
C HIS A 564 -7.28 -3.24 -23.62
N LEU A 565 -8.51 -3.59 -24.02
CA LEU A 565 -8.96 -4.96 -24.14
C LEU A 565 -9.36 -5.23 -25.59
N HIS A 566 -8.50 -5.94 -26.32
CA HIS A 566 -8.75 -6.35 -27.69
C HIS A 566 -9.52 -7.68 -27.70
N ALA A 567 -10.77 -7.63 -28.13
CA ALA A 567 -11.67 -8.76 -28.17
C ALA A 567 -12.33 -8.84 -29.56
N GLY A 568 -12.65 -10.06 -30.02
CA GLY A 568 -13.38 -10.29 -31.27
C GLY A 568 -14.81 -9.74 -31.26
N ASP A 569 -15.38 -9.57 -32.43
CA ASP A 569 -16.79 -9.20 -32.58
C ASP A 569 -17.72 -10.32 -32.14
N GLY A 570 -18.89 -9.96 -31.63
CA GLY A 570 -19.94 -10.93 -31.26
C GLY A 570 -19.71 -11.71 -29.96
N ILE A 571 -18.69 -11.36 -29.18
CA ILE A 571 -18.45 -11.98 -27.87
C ILE A 571 -19.55 -11.56 -26.89
N ARG A 572 -20.18 -12.54 -26.25
CA ARG A 572 -21.14 -12.29 -25.16
C ARG A 572 -20.40 -11.92 -23.89
N MET A 573 -20.50 -10.67 -23.47
CA MET A 573 -19.95 -10.18 -22.21
C MET A 573 -21.05 -10.16 -21.13
N GLU A 574 -20.76 -10.78 -19.98
CA GLU A 574 -21.63 -10.66 -18.80
C GLU A 574 -21.45 -9.28 -18.13
N ALA A 575 -22.49 -8.84 -17.39
CA ALA A 575 -22.37 -7.62 -16.60
C ALA A 575 -21.18 -7.71 -15.63
N ASP A 576 -20.57 -6.58 -15.33
CA ASP A 576 -19.43 -6.49 -14.40
C ASP A 576 -18.17 -7.30 -14.81
N TYR A 577 -18.02 -7.73 -16.07
CA TYR A 577 -16.85 -8.49 -16.50
C TYR A 577 -15.51 -7.76 -16.27
N ALA A 578 -15.53 -6.42 -16.27
CA ALA A 578 -14.41 -5.54 -16.02
C ALA A 578 -14.78 -4.48 -14.95
N ARG A 579 -15.38 -4.94 -13.83
CA ARG A 579 -15.69 -4.08 -12.71
C ARG A 579 -14.42 -3.55 -12.08
N ASP A 580 -14.45 -2.29 -11.62
CA ASP A 580 -13.32 -1.61 -11.00
C ASP A 580 -12.08 -1.50 -11.91
N CYS A 581 -12.32 -1.33 -13.23
CA CYS A 581 -11.29 -1.03 -14.24
C CYS A 581 -11.48 0.41 -14.76
N PRO A 582 -11.11 1.44 -14.00
CA PRO A 582 -11.45 2.84 -14.31
C PRO A 582 -10.82 3.36 -15.60
N ARG A 583 -9.74 2.72 -16.07
CA ARG A 583 -9.01 3.09 -17.30
C ARG A 583 -9.58 2.45 -18.55
N LEU A 584 -10.34 1.36 -18.42
CA LEU A 584 -10.95 0.64 -19.53
C LEU A 584 -12.23 1.37 -19.97
N THR A 585 -12.15 2.15 -21.05
CA THR A 585 -13.30 2.85 -21.63
C THR A 585 -13.89 2.05 -22.81
N SER A 586 -15.13 2.34 -23.18
CA SER A 586 -15.78 1.70 -24.34
C SER A 586 -15.05 2.01 -25.66
N SER A 587 -14.39 3.17 -25.76
CA SER A 587 -13.58 3.57 -26.92
C SER A 587 -12.25 2.79 -27.04
N ASN A 588 -11.79 2.19 -25.97
CA ASN A 588 -10.53 1.41 -25.93
C ASN A 588 -10.74 -0.07 -26.22
N ARG A 589 -11.97 -0.49 -26.53
CA ARG A 589 -12.30 -1.84 -26.99
C ARG A 589 -12.15 -1.88 -28.51
N VAL A 590 -10.99 -2.29 -28.98
CA VAL A 590 -10.73 -2.39 -30.42
C VAL A 590 -11.03 -3.82 -30.88
N PRO A 591 -11.86 -4.01 -31.94
CA PRO A 591 -12.01 -5.32 -32.55
C PRO A 591 -10.66 -5.89 -33.00
N LEU A 592 -10.46 -7.20 -32.85
CA LEU A 592 -9.28 -7.86 -33.37
C LEU A 592 -9.19 -7.62 -34.89
N SER A 593 -8.20 -6.85 -35.32
CA SER A 593 -7.93 -6.71 -36.76
C SER A 593 -7.48 -8.05 -37.32
N PRO A 594 -8.05 -8.54 -38.41
CA PRO A 594 -7.59 -9.77 -39.03
C PRO A 594 -6.17 -9.55 -39.59
N ARG A 595 -5.22 -10.19 -38.93
CA ARG A 595 -3.82 -10.47 -39.34
C ARG A 595 -2.97 -9.31 -39.88
N GLY A 596 -1.90 -9.04 -39.21
CA GLY A 596 -0.66 -8.50 -39.75
C GLY A 596 -0.38 -7.04 -39.46
N GLY A 597 0.18 -6.75 -38.31
CA GLY A 597 0.92 -5.53 -38.05
C GLY A 597 2.14 -5.88 -37.22
N SER A 598 3.31 -5.91 -37.84
CA SER A 598 4.58 -5.96 -37.13
C SER A 598 4.73 -4.66 -36.36
N PHE A 599 4.86 -4.75 -35.04
CA PHE A 599 5.28 -3.62 -34.24
C PHE A 599 6.77 -3.31 -34.51
N ARG A 600 7.03 -2.09 -34.89
CA ARG A 600 8.33 -1.44 -34.77
C ARG A 600 8.39 -0.70 -33.46
#